data_80f74b141a95db3ae9378d44ffec357e
#
_entry.id   80f74b141a95db3ae9378d44ffec357e
#
_cell.length_a   1.000
_cell.length_b   1.000
_cell.length_c   1.000
_cell.angle_alpha   90.00
_cell.angle_beta   90.00
_cell.angle_gamma   90.00
#
_symmetry.space_group_name_H-M   'P 1'
#
loop_
_entity.id
_entity.type
_entity.pdbx_description
1 polymer ?
#
loop_
_entity_poly.entity_id
_entity_poly.type
_entity_poly.pdbx_seq_one_letter_code
_entity_poly.pdbx_strand_id
1 'polypeptide(L)'
;MFFEALKRVFDSFGAYIFVPIMLYIIARVMKCNRKRAFQSALFAGVGLEGFSLLINSFIPIITPLVRSMVSSTGIHLPAIDMGWQTTPTVAYSTNVGMIYLGLCILLQVILFLVKWTDVFQAADLWNNYSYMVWGSIIYLLTKNMFLALGCMIILTLYTLLCTELTQKRWSTYYHYPRCTISALHTIGAAPFAIVLDILL
;
A
#
# COMPACT_ATOMS: atom_id res chain seq x y z
N MET A 1 11.85 13.42 -23.03
CA MET A 1 10.67 14.13 -23.60
C MET A 1 9.37 13.35 -23.39
N PHE A 2 9.15 12.15 -24.00
CA PHE A 2 7.87 11.44 -23.85
C PHE A 2 7.58 11.04 -22.40
N PHE A 3 8.52 10.40 -21.70
CA PHE A 3 8.37 10.01 -20.29
C PHE A 3 8.23 11.20 -19.32
N GLU A 4 8.87 12.31 -19.60
CA GLU A 4 8.71 13.54 -18.82
C GLU A 4 7.34 14.18 -19.03
N ALA A 5 6.84 14.19 -20.27
CA ALA A 5 5.48 14.64 -20.55
C ALA A 5 4.44 13.75 -19.88
N LEU A 6 4.63 12.42 -19.96
CA LEU A 6 3.79 11.45 -19.30
C LEU A 6 3.81 11.65 -17.76
N LYS A 7 4.99 11.84 -17.17
CA LYS A 7 5.13 12.13 -15.75
C LYS A 7 4.39 13.42 -15.35
N ARG A 8 4.54 14.50 -16.12
CA ARG A 8 3.81 15.76 -15.85
C ARG A 8 2.30 15.58 -15.90
N VAL A 9 1.81 14.76 -16.84
CA VAL A 9 0.38 14.42 -16.91
C VAL A 9 -0.04 13.64 -15.66
N PHE A 10 0.75 12.65 -15.21
CA PHE A 10 0.48 11.91 -13.98
C PHE A 10 0.49 12.81 -12.74
N ASP A 11 1.48 13.70 -12.65
CA ASP A 11 1.62 14.63 -11.54
C ASP A 11 0.47 15.68 -11.51
N SER A 12 -0.06 16.06 -12.69
CA SER A 12 -1.13 17.05 -12.81
C SER A 12 -2.52 16.49 -12.55
N PHE A 13 -2.78 15.24 -12.97
CA PHE A 13 -4.12 14.65 -12.90
C PHE A 13 -4.36 13.72 -11.72
N GLY A 14 -3.29 13.25 -11.07
CA GLY A 14 -3.41 12.39 -9.88
C GLY A 14 -4.05 11.02 -10.10
N ALA A 15 -4.03 10.21 -9.04
CA ALA A 15 -4.55 8.83 -9.08
C ALA A 15 -6.07 8.77 -9.33
N TYR A 16 -6.81 9.79 -8.91
CA TYR A 16 -8.28 9.85 -9.04
C TYR A 16 -8.79 9.98 -10.48
N ILE A 17 -7.93 10.31 -11.44
CA ILE A 17 -8.25 10.28 -12.87
C ILE A 17 -7.65 9.04 -13.53
N PHE A 18 -6.41 8.69 -13.19
CA PHE A 18 -5.71 7.57 -13.81
C PHE A 18 -6.32 6.22 -13.48
N VAL A 19 -6.63 5.98 -12.20
CA VAL A 19 -7.19 4.69 -11.75
C VAL A 19 -8.53 4.41 -12.41
N PRO A 20 -9.50 5.34 -12.50
CA PRO A 20 -10.73 5.15 -13.25
C PRO A 20 -10.51 4.81 -14.72
N ILE A 21 -9.61 5.50 -15.39
CA ILE A 21 -9.32 5.24 -16.82
C ILE A 21 -8.79 3.80 -16.99
N MET A 22 -7.83 3.39 -16.15
CA MET A 22 -7.28 2.04 -16.18
C MET A 22 -8.33 0.98 -15.86
N LEU A 23 -9.17 1.21 -14.85
CA LEU A 23 -10.27 0.31 -14.51
C LEU A 23 -11.28 0.18 -15.66
N TYR A 24 -11.59 1.29 -16.33
CA TYR A 24 -12.46 1.23 -17.49
C TYR A 24 -11.85 0.38 -18.62
N ILE A 25 -10.56 0.59 -18.93
CA ILE A 25 -9.85 -0.18 -19.97
C ILE A 25 -9.84 -1.67 -19.61
N ILE A 26 -9.46 -2.03 -18.39
CA ILE A 26 -9.44 -3.41 -17.91
C ILE A 26 -10.82 -4.05 -18.00
N ALA A 27 -11.86 -3.38 -17.52
CA ALA A 27 -13.22 -3.88 -17.59
C ALA A 27 -13.67 -4.08 -19.06
N ARG A 28 -13.22 -3.23 -19.98
CA ARG A 28 -13.51 -3.38 -21.43
C ARG A 28 -12.77 -4.57 -22.04
N VAL A 29 -11.51 -4.79 -21.66
CA VAL A 29 -10.73 -5.99 -22.07
C VAL A 29 -11.40 -7.26 -21.54
N MET A 30 -11.91 -7.24 -20.32
CA MET A 30 -12.69 -8.34 -19.72
C MET A 30 -14.11 -8.49 -20.31
N LYS A 31 -14.44 -7.78 -21.37
CA LYS A 31 -15.75 -7.82 -22.07
C LYS A 31 -16.93 -7.38 -21.22
N CYS A 32 -16.73 -6.63 -20.14
CA CYS A 32 -17.82 -6.04 -19.37
C CYS A 32 -18.65 -5.07 -20.22
N ASN A 33 -19.94 -4.96 -19.92
CA ASN A 33 -20.82 -3.99 -20.56
C ASN A 33 -20.30 -2.55 -20.40
N ARG A 34 -20.31 -1.77 -21.49
CA ARG A 34 -19.80 -0.38 -21.51
C ARG A 34 -20.36 0.47 -20.38
N LYS A 35 -21.67 0.42 -20.17
CA LYS A 35 -22.36 1.19 -19.13
C LYS A 35 -21.86 0.81 -17.73
N ARG A 36 -21.76 -0.49 -17.42
CA ARG A 36 -21.26 -0.95 -16.13
C ARG A 36 -19.78 -0.62 -15.93
N ALA A 37 -18.94 -0.83 -16.96
CA ALA A 37 -17.53 -0.49 -16.91
C ALA A 37 -17.32 0.99 -16.61
N PHE A 38 -18.07 1.87 -17.29
CA PHE A 38 -17.99 3.32 -17.08
C PHE A 38 -18.48 3.72 -15.67
N GLN A 39 -19.62 3.20 -15.23
CA GLN A 39 -20.14 3.49 -13.89
C GLN A 39 -19.18 3.05 -12.79
N SER A 40 -18.61 1.84 -12.89
CA SER A 40 -17.64 1.34 -11.89
C SER A 40 -16.37 2.18 -11.86
N ALA A 41 -15.86 2.57 -13.03
CA ALA A 41 -14.71 3.44 -13.14
C ALA A 41 -14.98 4.83 -12.53
N LEU A 42 -16.14 5.41 -12.84
CA LEU A 42 -16.56 6.71 -12.28
C LEU A 42 -16.70 6.65 -10.76
N PHE A 43 -17.36 5.63 -10.22
CA PHE A 43 -17.49 5.46 -8.77
C PHE A 43 -16.15 5.28 -8.07
N ALA A 44 -15.20 4.56 -8.69
CA ALA A 44 -13.85 4.45 -8.15
C ALA A 44 -13.13 5.81 -8.10
N GLY A 45 -13.26 6.64 -9.15
CA GLY A 45 -12.67 7.97 -9.17
C GLY A 45 -13.27 8.90 -8.12
N VAL A 46 -14.61 8.93 -8.03
CA VAL A 46 -15.33 9.72 -7.00
C VAL A 46 -14.96 9.25 -5.60
N GLY A 47 -14.85 7.94 -5.38
CA GLY A 47 -14.44 7.39 -4.10
C GLY A 47 -13.01 7.77 -3.71
N LEU A 48 -12.07 7.71 -4.65
CA LEU A 48 -10.68 8.12 -4.42
C LEU A 48 -10.57 9.61 -4.10
N GLU A 49 -11.26 10.46 -4.84
CA GLU A 49 -11.27 11.91 -4.59
C GLU A 49 -11.97 12.22 -3.27
N GLY A 50 -13.12 11.62 -2.99
CA GLY A 50 -13.82 11.77 -1.71
C GLY A 50 -12.95 11.35 -0.53
N PHE A 51 -12.19 10.25 -0.65
CA PHE A 51 -11.23 9.83 0.36
C PHE A 51 -10.08 10.84 0.53
N SER A 52 -9.54 11.36 -0.58
CA SER A 52 -8.52 12.40 -0.56
C SER A 52 -8.98 13.66 0.17
N LEU A 53 -10.19 14.12 -0.11
CA LEU A 53 -10.79 15.27 0.57
C LEU A 53 -10.97 15.03 2.07
N LEU A 54 -11.42 13.85 2.47
CA LEU A 54 -11.53 13.46 3.88
C LEU A 54 -10.16 13.50 4.58
N ILE A 55 -9.15 12.89 3.99
CA ILE A 55 -7.78 12.89 4.55
C ILE A 55 -7.26 14.32 4.68
N ASN A 56 -7.39 15.12 3.65
CA ASN A 56 -6.92 16.51 3.65
C ASN A 56 -7.64 17.39 4.70
N SER A 57 -8.91 17.10 5.00
CA SER A 57 -9.63 17.79 6.07
C SER A 57 -9.27 17.27 7.46
N PHE A 58 -8.87 16.01 7.58
CA PHE A 58 -8.53 15.35 8.86
C PHE A 58 -7.13 15.70 9.34
N ILE A 59 -6.14 15.78 8.44
CA ILE A 59 -4.73 16.05 8.76
C ILE A 59 -4.55 17.31 9.61
N PRO A 60 -5.13 18.48 9.27
CA PRO A 60 -5.00 19.69 10.09
C PRO A 60 -5.55 19.56 11.51
N ILE A 61 -6.53 18.69 11.70
CA ILE A 61 -7.17 18.45 13.00
C ILE A 61 -6.31 17.53 13.87
N ILE A 62 -5.77 16.46 13.28
CA ILE A 62 -5.02 15.44 14.02
C ILE A 62 -3.57 15.85 14.26
N THR A 63 -2.94 16.57 13.34
CA THR A 63 -1.54 16.95 13.46
C THR A 63 -1.21 17.67 14.77
N PRO A 64 -1.98 18.67 15.26
CA PRO A 64 -1.72 19.31 16.53
C PRO A 64 -1.85 18.34 17.72
N LEU A 65 -2.83 17.43 17.67
CA LEU A 65 -3.05 16.42 18.70
C LEU A 65 -1.85 15.47 18.82
N VAL A 66 -1.39 14.94 17.69
CA VAL A 66 -0.20 14.07 17.64
C VAL A 66 1.03 14.80 18.16
N ARG A 67 1.25 16.06 17.75
CA ARG A 67 2.36 16.88 18.26
C ARG A 67 2.28 17.07 19.78
N SER A 68 1.10 17.33 20.30
CA SER A 68 0.89 17.43 21.75
C SER A 68 1.19 16.13 22.49
N MET A 69 0.74 15.00 21.93
CA MET A 69 1.05 13.67 22.50
C MET A 69 2.55 13.39 22.48
N VAL A 70 3.24 13.65 21.37
CA VAL A 70 4.70 13.48 21.28
C VAL A 70 5.42 14.37 22.27
N SER A 71 5.04 15.65 22.39
CA SER A 71 5.67 16.57 23.35
C SER A 71 5.46 16.14 24.80
N SER A 72 4.33 15.52 25.14
CA SER A 72 4.06 15.04 26.49
C SER A 72 4.85 13.78 26.87
N THR A 73 5.35 13.03 25.88
CA THR A 73 6.22 11.86 26.13
C THR A 73 7.69 12.21 26.41
N GLY A 74 8.08 13.47 26.24
CA GLY A 74 9.48 13.92 26.38
C GLY A 74 10.39 13.46 25.25
N ILE A 75 9.84 12.81 24.21
CA ILE A 75 10.59 12.37 23.03
C ILE A 75 10.63 13.51 22.02
N HIS A 76 11.78 14.16 21.91
CA HIS A 76 12.01 15.22 20.92
C HIS A 76 12.57 14.64 19.63
N LEU A 77 11.69 14.08 18.79
CA LEU A 77 12.04 13.67 17.43
C LEU A 77 11.72 14.81 16.45
N PRO A 78 12.61 15.12 15.50
CA PRO A 78 12.29 16.07 14.44
C PRO A 78 11.14 15.52 13.61
N ALA A 79 9.97 16.14 13.69
CA ALA A 79 8.83 15.82 12.84
C ALA A 79 8.96 16.56 11.52
N ILE A 80 9.15 15.83 10.44
CA ILE A 80 9.14 16.36 9.07
C ILE A 80 7.83 15.91 8.45
N ASP A 81 6.96 16.86 8.14
CA ASP A 81 5.76 16.58 7.35
C ASP A 81 6.16 16.47 5.88
N MET A 82 6.27 15.26 5.39
CA MET A 82 6.63 14.99 3.99
C MET A 82 5.40 14.92 3.07
N GLY A 83 4.20 14.95 3.63
CA GLY A 83 2.97 14.76 2.90
C GLY A 83 2.82 13.37 2.25
N TRP A 84 1.62 13.03 1.86
CA TRP A 84 1.32 11.76 1.20
C TRP A 84 2.08 11.55 -0.12
N GLN A 85 2.30 12.62 -0.90
CA GLN A 85 2.90 12.52 -2.24
C GLN A 85 4.42 12.31 -2.22
N THR A 86 5.10 12.63 -1.13
CA THR A 86 6.55 12.45 -1.03
C THR A 86 6.94 11.00 -0.82
N THR A 87 6.12 10.22 -0.15
CA THR A 87 6.40 8.81 0.12
C THR A 87 6.46 7.95 -1.16
N PRO A 88 5.56 8.09 -2.16
CA PRO A 88 5.74 7.44 -3.46
C PRO A 88 7.02 7.86 -4.17
N THR A 89 7.38 9.13 -4.09
CA THR A 89 8.63 9.62 -4.68
C THR A 89 9.84 8.90 -4.09
N VAL A 90 9.89 8.72 -2.77
CA VAL A 90 10.96 7.96 -2.11
C VAL A 90 10.92 6.49 -2.54
N ALA A 91 9.75 5.86 -2.55
CA ALA A 91 9.58 4.46 -2.92
C ALA A 91 10.13 4.15 -4.32
N TYR A 92 9.83 5.02 -5.29
CA TYR A 92 10.17 4.80 -6.70
C TYR A 92 11.48 5.48 -7.13
N SER A 93 12.12 6.27 -6.27
CA SER A 93 13.36 6.97 -6.60
C SER A 93 14.61 6.10 -6.51
N THR A 94 14.52 4.94 -5.87
CA THR A 94 15.67 4.08 -5.63
C THR A 94 15.64 2.83 -6.53
N ASN A 95 16.81 2.43 -7.03
CA ASN A 95 16.96 1.17 -7.77
C ASN A 95 16.58 -0.04 -6.91
N VAL A 96 16.76 0.05 -5.60
CA VAL A 96 16.43 -1.02 -4.64
C VAL A 96 14.93 -1.30 -4.62
N GLY A 97 14.09 -0.25 -4.62
CA GLY A 97 12.65 -0.39 -4.72
C GLY A 97 12.22 -1.08 -6.01
N MET A 98 12.82 -0.69 -7.14
CA MET A 98 12.50 -1.30 -8.44
C MET A 98 12.94 -2.78 -8.53
N ILE A 99 14.11 -3.12 -7.98
CA ILE A 99 14.59 -4.51 -7.90
C ILE A 99 13.64 -5.35 -7.03
N TYR A 100 13.14 -4.78 -5.93
CA TYR A 100 12.21 -5.47 -5.04
C TYR A 100 10.91 -5.88 -5.73
N LEU A 101 10.39 -5.11 -6.68
CA LEU A 101 9.19 -5.51 -7.44
C LEU A 101 9.35 -6.87 -8.11
N GLY A 102 10.47 -7.09 -8.81
CA GLY A 102 10.77 -8.38 -9.41
C GLY A 102 11.01 -9.47 -8.37
N LEU A 103 11.72 -9.13 -7.30
CA LEU A 103 12.03 -10.05 -6.20
C LEU A 103 10.76 -10.47 -5.44
N CYS A 104 9.80 -9.56 -5.25
CA CYS A 104 8.52 -9.85 -4.59
C CYS A 104 7.70 -10.86 -5.39
N ILE A 105 7.62 -10.71 -6.71
CA ILE A 105 6.93 -11.66 -7.59
C ILE A 105 7.60 -13.03 -7.50
N LEU A 106 8.93 -13.08 -7.60
CA LEU A 106 9.68 -14.31 -7.50
C LEU A 106 9.48 -15.00 -6.15
N LEU A 107 9.55 -14.23 -5.05
CA LEU A 107 9.30 -14.73 -3.70
C LEU A 107 7.90 -15.33 -3.59
N GLN A 108 6.90 -14.65 -4.10
CA GLN A 108 5.51 -15.11 -4.10
C GLN A 108 5.37 -16.45 -4.84
N VAL A 109 5.94 -16.56 -6.04
CA VAL A 109 5.94 -17.81 -6.82
C VAL A 109 6.61 -18.94 -6.05
N ILE A 110 7.77 -18.69 -5.45
CA ILE A 110 8.47 -19.70 -4.64
C ILE A 110 7.60 -20.15 -3.46
N LEU A 111 7.01 -19.22 -2.71
CA LEU A 111 6.17 -19.54 -1.56
C LEU A 111 4.94 -20.38 -1.95
N PHE A 112 4.33 -20.10 -3.10
CA PHE A 112 3.26 -20.95 -3.65
C PHE A 112 3.74 -22.34 -4.05
N LEU A 113 4.88 -22.44 -4.74
CA LEU A 113 5.40 -23.73 -5.19
C LEU A 113 5.77 -24.65 -4.01
N VAL A 114 6.32 -24.09 -2.94
CA VAL A 114 6.66 -24.86 -1.72
C VAL A 114 5.44 -25.03 -0.80
N LYS A 115 4.26 -24.54 -1.21
CA LYS A 115 3.00 -24.62 -0.42
C LYS A 115 3.12 -24.02 0.98
N TRP A 116 3.93 -23.00 1.12
CA TRP A 116 4.07 -22.27 2.38
C TRP A 116 2.89 -21.32 2.64
N THR A 117 2.28 -20.81 1.58
CA THR A 117 1.11 -19.93 1.66
C THR A 117 0.11 -20.25 0.56
N ASP A 118 -1.18 -20.09 0.88
CA ASP A 118 -2.30 -20.11 -0.08
C ASP A 118 -2.81 -18.71 -0.38
N VAL A 119 -2.19 -17.68 0.20
CA VAL A 119 -2.58 -16.29 0.04
C VAL A 119 -1.84 -15.67 -1.13
N PHE A 120 -2.57 -15.06 -2.05
CA PHE A 120 -2.00 -14.22 -3.11
C PHE A 120 -1.90 -12.77 -2.61
N GLN A 121 -0.67 -12.28 -2.52
CA GLN A 121 -0.40 -10.87 -2.28
C GLN A 121 -0.24 -10.15 -3.62
N ALA A 122 -1.07 -9.13 -3.86
CA ALA A 122 -0.94 -8.34 -5.07
C ALA A 122 0.44 -7.66 -5.14
N ALA A 123 1.19 -7.95 -6.21
CA ALA A 123 2.58 -7.49 -6.40
C ALA A 123 2.67 -6.38 -7.44
N ASP A 124 1.72 -5.46 -7.45
CA ASP A 124 1.74 -4.26 -8.28
C ASP A 124 2.45 -3.09 -7.59
N LEU A 125 2.65 -2.01 -8.32
CA LEU A 125 3.29 -0.79 -7.81
C LEU A 125 2.58 -0.20 -6.60
N TRP A 126 1.25 -0.26 -6.56
CA TRP A 126 0.47 0.31 -5.48
C TRP A 126 0.56 -0.52 -4.20
N ASN A 127 0.42 -1.83 -4.29
CA ASN A 127 0.45 -2.70 -3.12
C ASN A 127 1.87 -2.86 -2.56
N ASN A 128 2.89 -2.84 -3.41
CA ASN A 128 4.29 -2.91 -2.98
C ASN A 128 4.86 -1.57 -2.49
N TYR A 129 4.19 -0.46 -2.71
CA TYR A 129 4.62 0.85 -2.32
C TYR A 129 5.06 0.94 -0.85
N SER A 130 4.28 0.40 0.09
CA SER A 130 4.60 0.44 1.52
C SER A 130 5.92 -0.24 1.86
N TYR A 131 6.23 -1.38 1.23
CA TYR A 131 7.51 -2.08 1.42
C TYR A 131 8.65 -1.29 0.81
N MET A 132 8.43 -0.75 -0.40
CA MET A 132 9.42 0.02 -1.14
C MET A 132 9.82 1.32 -0.43
N VAL A 133 8.87 1.99 0.24
CA VAL A 133 9.18 3.18 1.06
C VAL A 133 10.18 2.83 2.16
N TRP A 134 9.89 1.82 2.97
CA TRP A 134 10.76 1.43 4.08
C TRP A 134 12.13 0.96 3.60
N GLY A 135 12.17 0.12 2.57
CA GLY A 135 13.43 -0.33 2.01
C GLY A 135 14.24 0.81 1.39
N SER A 136 13.60 1.73 0.68
CA SER A 136 14.26 2.88 0.10
C SER A 136 14.84 3.82 1.16
N ILE A 137 14.11 4.07 2.26
CA ILE A 137 14.61 4.85 3.40
C ILE A 137 15.85 4.17 4.01
N ILE A 138 15.79 2.87 4.27
CA ILE A 138 16.92 2.11 4.81
C ILE A 138 18.12 2.20 3.87
N TYR A 139 17.90 2.06 2.56
CA TYR A 139 18.97 2.19 1.57
C TYR A 139 19.58 3.59 1.55
N LEU A 140 18.76 4.63 1.60
CA LEU A 140 19.23 6.02 1.60
C LEU A 140 20.08 6.34 2.84
N LEU A 141 19.71 5.78 3.99
CA LEU A 141 20.42 5.97 5.25
C LEU A 141 21.69 5.13 5.36
N THR A 142 21.65 3.86 4.97
CA THR A 142 22.74 2.91 5.20
C THR A 142 23.62 2.67 3.99
N LYS A 143 23.15 3.03 2.79
CA LYS A 143 23.77 2.70 1.48
C LYS A 143 23.98 1.19 1.28
N ASN A 144 23.31 0.37 2.06
CA ASN A 144 23.41 -1.10 1.99
C ASN A 144 22.17 -1.69 1.31
N MET A 145 22.36 -2.17 0.08
CA MET A 145 21.27 -2.75 -0.73
C MET A 145 20.74 -4.06 -0.12
N PHE A 146 21.62 -4.91 0.40
CA PHE A 146 21.20 -6.19 0.98
C PHE A 146 20.38 -6.01 2.23
N LEU A 147 20.73 -5.04 3.08
CA LEU A 147 19.96 -4.72 4.27
C LEU A 147 18.55 -4.19 3.91
N ALA A 148 18.48 -3.33 2.91
CA ALA A 148 17.22 -2.77 2.43
C ALA A 148 16.30 -3.85 1.83
N LEU A 149 16.83 -4.69 0.94
CA LEU A 149 16.07 -5.80 0.35
C LEU A 149 15.66 -6.83 1.41
N GLY A 150 16.53 -7.16 2.34
CA GLY A 150 16.22 -8.06 3.45
C GLY A 150 15.08 -7.55 4.31
N CYS A 151 15.07 -6.25 4.63
CA CYS A 151 13.98 -5.61 5.36
C CYS A 151 12.64 -5.69 4.59
N MET A 152 12.64 -5.41 3.28
CA MET A 152 11.44 -5.53 2.46
C MET A 152 10.90 -6.96 2.41
N ILE A 153 11.78 -7.95 2.31
CA ILE A 153 11.41 -9.38 2.35
C ILE A 153 10.79 -9.74 3.71
N ILE A 154 11.40 -9.32 4.81
CA ILE A 154 10.87 -9.55 6.16
C ILE A 154 9.49 -8.94 6.32
N LEU A 155 9.30 -7.70 5.88
CA LEU A 155 7.98 -7.04 5.91
C LEU A 155 6.95 -7.77 5.06
N THR A 156 7.35 -8.32 3.90
CA THR A 156 6.46 -9.13 3.04
C THR A 156 6.03 -10.41 3.75
N LEU A 157 6.99 -11.15 4.33
CA LEU A 157 6.69 -12.38 5.07
C LEU A 157 5.83 -12.10 6.30
N TYR A 158 6.09 -11.01 7.02
CA TYR A 158 5.27 -10.55 8.13
C TYR A 158 3.83 -10.26 7.69
N THR A 159 3.66 -9.55 6.57
CA THR A 159 2.34 -9.26 6.02
C THR A 159 1.59 -10.53 5.63
N LEU A 160 2.25 -11.47 4.95
CA LEU A 160 1.65 -12.76 4.59
C LEU A 160 1.22 -13.54 5.83
N LEU A 161 2.06 -13.60 6.86
CA LEU A 161 1.73 -14.25 8.12
C LEU A 161 0.49 -13.63 8.77
N CYS A 162 0.46 -12.29 8.91
CA CYS A 162 -0.70 -11.59 9.47
C CYS A 162 -1.96 -11.83 8.64
N THR A 163 -1.82 -11.88 7.31
CA THR A 163 -2.91 -12.11 6.37
C THR A 163 -3.51 -13.51 6.54
N GLU A 164 -2.69 -14.53 6.69
CA GLU A 164 -3.13 -15.91 6.94
C GLU A 164 -3.83 -16.04 8.29
N LEU A 165 -3.25 -15.48 9.34
CA LEU A 165 -3.83 -15.50 10.70
C LEU A 165 -5.22 -14.85 10.75
N THR A 166 -5.45 -13.83 9.94
CA THR A 166 -6.72 -13.08 9.94
C THR A 166 -7.70 -13.52 8.86
N GLN A 167 -7.29 -14.38 7.91
CA GLN A 167 -8.10 -14.80 6.76
C GLN A 167 -9.50 -15.28 7.13
N LYS A 168 -9.59 -16.12 8.16
CA LYS A 168 -10.88 -16.67 8.63
C LYS A 168 -11.82 -15.56 9.10
N ARG A 169 -11.29 -14.56 9.83
CA ARG A 169 -12.07 -13.42 10.34
C ARG A 169 -12.60 -12.56 9.20
N TRP A 170 -11.74 -12.22 8.25
CA TRP A 170 -12.11 -11.44 7.06
C TRP A 170 -13.17 -12.17 6.22
N SER A 171 -12.96 -13.45 5.92
CA SER A 171 -13.92 -14.27 5.17
C SER A 171 -15.29 -14.33 5.84
N THR A 172 -15.33 -14.43 7.16
CA THR A 172 -16.58 -14.46 7.93
C THR A 172 -17.26 -13.09 7.94
N TYR A 173 -16.51 -12.02 8.16
CA TYR A 173 -17.05 -10.67 8.23
C TYR A 173 -17.65 -10.20 6.91
N TYR A 174 -16.94 -10.44 5.80
CA TYR A 174 -17.41 -10.03 4.47
C TYR A 174 -18.34 -11.05 3.80
N HIS A 175 -18.60 -12.18 4.43
CA HIS A 175 -19.36 -13.30 3.85
C HIS A 175 -18.83 -13.75 2.49
N TYR A 176 -17.51 -13.65 2.29
CA TYR A 176 -16.84 -13.99 1.05
C TYR A 176 -15.78 -15.07 1.29
N PRO A 177 -15.93 -16.26 0.71
CA PRO A 177 -15.04 -17.38 0.98
C PRO A 177 -13.60 -17.06 0.51
N ARG A 178 -12.63 -17.36 1.37
CA ARG A 178 -11.20 -17.14 1.13
C ARG A 178 -10.82 -15.66 0.86
N CYS A 179 -11.63 -14.73 1.32
CA CYS A 179 -11.32 -13.32 1.28
C CYS A 179 -10.34 -12.95 2.39
N THR A 180 -9.35 -12.13 2.09
CA THR A 180 -8.41 -11.58 3.06
C THR A 180 -7.83 -10.26 2.56
N ILE A 181 -7.11 -9.55 3.44
CA ILE A 181 -6.42 -8.29 3.13
C ILE A 181 -4.92 -8.52 3.29
N SER A 182 -4.14 -8.24 2.26
CA SER A 182 -2.68 -8.48 2.22
C SER A 182 -1.86 -7.20 2.02
N ALA A 183 -2.35 -6.07 2.51
CA ALA A 183 -1.65 -4.79 2.43
C ALA A 183 -0.99 -4.43 3.76
N LEU A 184 0.32 -4.17 3.78
CA LEU A 184 1.09 -3.90 5.00
C LEU A 184 0.47 -2.81 5.88
N HIS A 185 0.03 -1.71 5.28
CA HIS A 185 -0.56 -0.58 6.00
C HIS A 185 -1.92 -0.90 6.64
N THR A 186 -2.61 -1.95 6.18
CA THR A 186 -3.90 -2.38 6.73
C THR A 186 -3.72 -3.53 7.71
N ILE A 187 -2.94 -4.54 7.34
CA ILE A 187 -2.81 -5.78 8.10
C ILE A 187 -1.67 -5.73 9.14
N GLY A 188 -0.78 -4.76 9.03
CA GLY A 188 0.39 -4.63 9.92
C GLY A 188 0.03 -4.48 11.41
N ALA A 189 -1.16 -3.94 11.71
CA ALA A 189 -1.68 -3.85 13.08
C ALA A 189 -2.48 -5.09 13.54
N ALA A 190 -2.61 -6.12 12.71
CA ALA A 190 -3.42 -7.30 13.02
C ALA A 190 -3.03 -8.01 14.33
N PRO A 191 -1.74 -8.20 14.68
CA PRO A 191 -1.36 -8.79 15.96
C PRO A 191 -1.90 -8.00 17.16
N PHE A 192 -1.84 -6.68 17.09
CA PHE A 192 -2.40 -5.82 18.14
C PHE A 192 -3.92 -5.94 18.23
N ALA A 193 -4.61 -5.94 17.10
CA ALA A 193 -6.06 -6.13 17.05
C ALA A 193 -6.49 -7.51 17.60
N ILE A 194 -5.72 -8.57 17.32
CA ILE A 194 -5.97 -9.91 17.84
C ILE A 194 -5.81 -9.94 19.38
N VAL A 195 -4.76 -9.30 19.90
CA VAL A 195 -4.56 -9.21 21.36
C VAL A 195 -5.70 -8.46 22.02
N LEU A 196 -6.14 -7.34 21.47
CA LEU A 196 -7.29 -6.59 22.00
C LEU A 196 -8.58 -7.42 21.99
N ASP A 197 -8.83 -8.19 20.93
CA ASP A 197 -10.00 -9.05 20.80
C ASP A 197 -10.01 -10.23 21.80
N ILE A 198 -8.85 -10.62 22.31
CA ILE A 198 -8.72 -11.65 23.37
C ILE A 198 -8.94 -11.05 24.75
N LEU A 199 -8.58 -9.76 24.94
CA LEU A 199 -8.65 -9.07 26.23
C LEU A 199 -10.01 -8.43 26.52
N LEU A 200 -10.82 -8.17 25.50
CA LEU A 200 -12.15 -7.56 25.57
C LEU A 200 -13.26 -8.62 25.48
#